data_465f5cacba015ddc6aa35747449c2a55
#
_entry.id   465f5cacba015ddc6aa35747449c2a55
#
_cell.length_a   1.000
_cell.length_b   1.000
_cell.length_c   1.000
_cell.angle_alpha   90.00
_cell.angle_beta   90.00
_cell.angle_gamma   90.00
#
_symmetry.space_group_name_H-M   'P 1'
#
loop_
_entity.id
_entity.type
_entity.pdbx_description
1 polymer ?
#
loop_
_entity_poly.entity_id
_entity_poly.type
_entity_poly.pdbx_seq_one_letter_code
_entity_poly.pdbx_strand_id
1 'polypeptide(L)'
;MSNNNKTNLENRRQFLRFLATTPVFAGTAVIPFLNEKLLAADSLPVEMIKAADEALNVFDFQPVAKNRLLPAHYGYTVSGTDSDETLLANRDGFNRFRIRARRMVDIRNTNTSTSIFGVPWDNPIALAPVGGQGKYHSEGEVASARGARVGGHTQILSTQTSQTIEAVTAARGAPVWFQLYPSNHWHIAEGLTKRAEQAGCPVVAVTVDRAAPRNMETFQRYVRSDTTDCTQCHIPNATPEERLKDRAMWTDIDLTGVESTQASSLTWDFIERLKSSTSMRVVLKGIVTAEDARLCLRYGVDGIVVSNHGGRSEASGRSTIESLPEIVASVGGQIPVLIDGGFRRGSDIFKALALGADAVCIGRPYVFGLGAFGQAGVEKVLSILRAEFRRVMQEAGVVSVDQINTNYIERA
;
A
#
# COMPACT_ATOMS: atom_id res chain seq x y z
N MET A 1 1.97 -4.24 -44.27
CA MET A 1 1.10 -4.79 -43.19
C MET A 1 0.27 -3.73 -42.47
N SER A 2 0.18 -2.50 -42.99
CA SER A 2 -0.46 -1.34 -42.30
C SER A 2 -1.95 -1.10 -42.69
N ASN A 3 -2.48 -1.74 -43.73
CA ASN A 3 -3.85 -1.46 -44.22
C ASN A 3 -4.97 -2.30 -43.57
N ASN A 4 -4.66 -3.47 -42.97
CA ASN A 4 -5.69 -4.34 -42.39
C ASN A 4 -6.23 -3.87 -41.03
N ASN A 5 -5.48 -3.04 -40.29
CA ASN A 5 -5.93 -2.55 -38.98
C ASN A 5 -6.92 -1.36 -39.08
N LYS A 6 -6.80 -0.51 -40.13
CA LYS A 6 -7.73 0.60 -40.35
C LYS A 6 -9.12 0.10 -40.79
N THR A 7 -9.17 -0.88 -41.68
CA THR A 7 -10.42 -1.48 -42.18
C THR A 7 -11.19 -2.21 -41.06
N ASN A 8 -10.50 -2.87 -40.15
CA ASN A 8 -11.14 -3.55 -39.01
C ASN A 8 -11.74 -2.55 -37.98
N LEU A 9 -11.12 -1.40 -37.77
CA LEU A 9 -11.62 -0.34 -36.89
C LEU A 9 -12.83 0.37 -37.52
N GLU A 10 -12.84 0.64 -38.82
CA GLU A 10 -13.98 1.23 -39.51
C GLU A 10 -15.19 0.31 -39.58
N ASN A 11 -14.99 -0.98 -39.87
CA ASN A 11 -16.05 -1.98 -39.87
C ASN A 11 -16.66 -2.17 -38.45
N ARG A 12 -15.85 -2.11 -37.40
CA ARG A 12 -16.31 -2.17 -36.02
C ARG A 12 -17.11 -0.92 -35.61
N ARG A 13 -16.70 0.26 -36.05
CA ARG A 13 -17.43 1.53 -35.84
C ARG A 13 -18.77 1.53 -36.58
N GLN A 14 -18.83 1.06 -37.81
CA GLN A 14 -20.08 0.95 -38.56
C GLN A 14 -21.03 -0.08 -37.93
N PHE A 15 -20.53 -1.21 -37.47
CA PHE A 15 -21.33 -2.22 -36.77
C PHE A 15 -21.91 -1.69 -35.44
N LEU A 16 -21.14 -0.96 -34.67
CA LEU A 16 -21.61 -0.35 -33.41
C LEU A 16 -22.62 0.79 -33.68
N ARG A 17 -22.46 1.59 -34.72
CA ARG A 17 -23.45 2.58 -35.15
C ARG A 17 -24.74 1.93 -35.60
N PHE A 18 -24.66 0.85 -36.36
CA PHE A 18 -25.82 0.05 -36.78
C PHE A 18 -26.58 -0.49 -35.56
N LEU A 19 -25.91 -1.06 -34.55
CA LEU A 19 -26.54 -1.54 -33.32
C LEU A 19 -27.21 -0.39 -32.53
N ALA A 20 -26.57 0.76 -32.45
CA ALA A 20 -27.11 1.92 -31.71
C ALA A 20 -28.32 2.59 -32.38
N THR A 21 -28.51 2.38 -33.70
CA THR A 21 -29.60 2.98 -34.48
C THR A 21 -30.74 2.00 -34.79
N THR A 22 -30.63 0.72 -34.40
CA THR A 22 -31.65 -0.30 -34.67
C THR A 22 -32.75 -0.25 -33.61
N PRO A 23 -34.05 -0.13 -33.99
CA PRO A 23 -35.15 0.03 -33.02
C PRO A 23 -35.31 -1.11 -31.99
N VAL A 24 -34.75 -2.27 -32.29
CA VAL A 24 -34.80 -3.47 -31.40
C VAL A 24 -34.00 -3.26 -30.12
N PHE A 25 -33.00 -2.38 -30.09
CA PHE A 25 -32.17 -2.13 -28.92
C PHE A 25 -32.48 -0.83 -28.16
N ALA A 26 -33.42 -0.02 -28.67
CA ALA A 26 -33.78 1.26 -28.05
C ALA A 26 -34.59 1.14 -26.73
N GLY A 27 -35.00 -0.07 -26.36
CA GLY A 27 -35.83 -0.32 -25.17
C GLY A 27 -35.18 -1.13 -24.05
N THR A 28 -33.89 -1.49 -24.17
CA THR A 28 -33.21 -2.30 -23.15
C THR A 28 -32.10 -1.55 -22.45
N ALA A 29 -31.94 -1.78 -21.13
CA ALA A 29 -30.95 -1.18 -20.24
C ALA A 29 -29.44 -1.46 -20.60
N VAL A 30 -29.19 -1.90 -21.84
CA VAL A 30 -27.83 -2.20 -22.36
C VAL A 30 -27.13 -0.94 -22.89
N ILE A 31 -27.87 0.15 -23.17
CA ILE A 31 -27.32 1.37 -23.73
C ILE A 31 -26.37 2.12 -22.77
N PRO A 32 -26.62 2.22 -21.45
CA PRO A 32 -25.68 2.86 -20.54
C PRO A 32 -24.32 2.12 -20.47
N PHE A 33 -24.35 0.80 -20.51
CA PHE A 33 -23.15 -0.06 -20.42
C PHE A 33 -22.27 0.02 -21.69
N LEU A 34 -22.89 0.21 -22.84
CA LEU A 34 -22.17 0.39 -24.12
C LEU A 34 -21.59 1.80 -24.24
N ASN A 35 -22.25 2.84 -23.68
CA ASN A 35 -21.74 4.21 -23.69
C ASN A 35 -20.50 4.39 -22.81
N GLU A 36 -20.45 3.76 -21.61
CA GLU A 36 -19.24 3.82 -20.76
C GLU A 36 -18.04 3.12 -21.44
N LYS A 37 -18.27 1.97 -22.09
CA LYS A 37 -17.18 1.29 -22.82
C LYS A 37 -16.79 2.01 -24.13
N LEU A 38 -17.69 2.74 -24.76
CA LEU A 38 -17.41 3.52 -26.00
C LEU A 38 -16.65 4.82 -25.66
N LEU A 39 -16.95 5.46 -24.54
CA LEU A 39 -16.20 6.61 -24.03
C LEU A 39 -14.79 6.20 -23.53
N ALA A 40 -14.64 4.98 -23.03
CA ALA A 40 -13.33 4.42 -22.68
C ALA A 40 -12.49 3.99 -23.91
N ALA A 41 -13.10 3.86 -25.10
CA ALA A 41 -12.40 3.43 -26.32
C ALA A 41 -11.63 4.56 -27.03
N ASP A 42 -11.86 5.82 -26.63
CA ASP A 42 -11.08 6.97 -27.11
C ASP A 42 -9.90 7.32 -26.14
N SER A 43 -9.53 6.42 -25.23
CA SER A 43 -8.28 6.58 -24.49
C SER A 43 -7.13 6.55 -25.50
N LEU A 44 -6.41 7.67 -25.60
CA LEU A 44 -5.14 7.72 -26.31
C LEU A 44 -4.31 6.50 -25.90
N PRO A 45 -3.61 5.82 -26.83
CA PRO A 45 -2.70 4.76 -26.46
C PRO A 45 -1.72 5.36 -25.43
N VAL A 46 -1.77 4.86 -24.19
CA VAL A 46 -0.82 5.27 -23.16
C VAL A 46 0.53 4.75 -23.62
N GLU A 47 1.33 5.64 -24.23
CA GLU A 47 2.72 5.32 -24.55
C GLU A 47 3.45 5.07 -23.23
N MET A 48 4.19 3.96 -23.19
CA MET A 48 4.92 3.58 -21.98
C MET A 48 6.02 4.61 -21.74
N ILE A 49 6.02 5.23 -20.55
CA ILE A 49 7.03 6.22 -20.15
C ILE A 49 8.44 5.61 -20.15
N LYS A 50 9.43 6.39 -20.56
CA LYS A 50 10.84 6.01 -20.65
C LYS A 50 11.67 6.50 -19.46
N ALA A 51 11.20 7.55 -18.78
CA ALA A 51 11.81 8.16 -17.61
C ALA A 51 10.74 8.44 -16.53
N ALA A 52 11.16 8.52 -15.27
CA ALA A 52 10.26 8.72 -14.15
C ALA A 52 9.52 10.07 -14.21
N ASP A 53 10.16 11.12 -14.71
CA ASP A 53 9.63 12.47 -14.81
C ASP A 53 8.51 12.62 -15.86
N GLU A 54 8.45 11.72 -16.86
CA GLU A 54 7.37 11.66 -17.84
C GLU A 54 6.03 11.21 -17.25
N ALA A 55 6.04 10.59 -16.05
CA ALA A 55 4.83 10.10 -15.42
C ALA A 55 3.86 11.23 -15.06
N LEU A 56 2.62 11.12 -15.52
CA LEU A 56 1.51 12.03 -15.22
C LEU A 56 0.77 11.61 -13.94
N ASN A 57 0.76 10.31 -13.64
CA ASN A 57 0.13 9.74 -12.46
C ASN A 57 0.79 8.41 -12.07
N VAL A 58 0.40 7.83 -10.92
CA VAL A 58 1.06 6.63 -10.39
C VAL A 58 0.76 5.35 -11.20
N PHE A 59 -0.26 5.36 -12.06
CA PHE A 59 -0.58 4.19 -12.89
C PHE A 59 0.43 3.99 -14.01
N ASP A 60 1.14 5.04 -14.45
CA ASP A 60 2.11 4.99 -15.55
C ASP A 60 3.33 4.11 -15.22
N PHE A 61 3.62 3.89 -13.92
CA PHE A 61 4.75 3.05 -13.49
C PHE A 61 4.47 1.55 -13.62
N GLN A 62 3.23 1.11 -13.48
CA GLN A 62 2.90 -0.31 -13.48
C GLN A 62 3.24 -1.03 -14.80
N PRO A 63 2.93 -0.49 -16.00
CA PRO A 63 3.32 -1.09 -17.27
C PRO A 63 4.85 -1.22 -17.43
N VAL A 64 5.60 -0.20 -17.01
CA VAL A 64 7.07 -0.23 -17.05
C VAL A 64 7.62 -1.28 -16.10
N ALA A 65 7.13 -1.33 -14.86
CA ALA A 65 7.52 -2.34 -13.89
C ALA A 65 7.20 -3.76 -14.38
N LYS A 66 6.04 -3.97 -15.04
CA LYS A 66 5.67 -5.25 -15.64
C LYS A 66 6.70 -5.73 -16.66
N ASN A 67 7.23 -4.81 -17.47
CA ASN A 67 8.20 -5.15 -18.52
C ASN A 67 9.63 -5.35 -17.99
N ARG A 68 9.96 -4.78 -16.84
CA ARG A 68 11.31 -4.85 -16.26
C ARG A 68 11.49 -5.96 -15.24
N LEU A 69 10.42 -6.31 -14.53
CA LEU A 69 10.47 -7.31 -13.47
C LEU A 69 10.30 -8.72 -14.04
N LEU A 70 10.92 -9.69 -13.37
CA LEU A 70 10.64 -11.11 -13.62
C LEU A 70 9.16 -11.40 -13.41
N PRO A 71 8.56 -12.29 -14.22
CA PRO A 71 7.12 -12.59 -14.13
C PRO A 71 6.66 -12.94 -12.71
N ALA A 72 7.38 -13.78 -11.97
CA ALA A 72 7.05 -14.13 -10.59
C ALA A 72 7.13 -12.93 -9.64
N HIS A 73 8.12 -12.05 -9.78
CA HIS A 73 8.25 -10.84 -8.95
C HIS A 73 7.12 -9.83 -9.19
N TYR A 74 6.77 -9.61 -10.46
CA TYR A 74 5.63 -8.81 -10.82
C TYR A 74 4.32 -9.44 -10.31
N GLY A 75 4.13 -10.73 -10.58
CA GLY A 75 2.96 -11.50 -10.13
C GLY A 75 2.76 -11.44 -8.62
N TYR A 76 3.84 -11.55 -7.85
CA TYR A 76 3.78 -11.39 -6.40
C TYR A 76 3.23 -10.02 -5.98
N THR A 77 3.58 -8.95 -6.70
CA THR A 77 3.17 -7.58 -6.37
C THR A 77 1.71 -7.31 -6.72
N VAL A 78 1.23 -7.82 -7.86
CA VAL A 78 -0.13 -7.52 -8.36
C VAL A 78 -1.22 -8.39 -7.78
N SER A 79 -0.87 -9.53 -7.14
CA SER A 79 -1.87 -10.47 -6.63
C SER A 79 -2.43 -10.09 -5.26
N GLY A 80 -3.69 -10.47 -5.06
CA GLY A 80 -4.40 -10.54 -3.78
C GLY A 80 -4.53 -11.99 -3.30
N THR A 81 -5.55 -12.25 -2.48
CA THR A 81 -5.96 -13.58 -2.03
C THR A 81 -7.05 -14.10 -2.95
N ASP A 82 -7.05 -15.40 -3.23
CA ASP A 82 -7.98 -16.13 -4.09
C ASP A 82 -8.14 -15.44 -5.46
N SER A 83 -9.35 -15.03 -5.82
CA SER A 83 -9.71 -14.33 -7.07
C SER A 83 -9.42 -12.82 -7.07
N ASP A 84 -8.61 -12.31 -6.14
CA ASP A 84 -8.26 -10.89 -6.00
C ASP A 84 -9.43 -9.96 -5.59
N GLU A 85 -10.55 -10.48 -5.09
CA GLU A 85 -11.76 -9.67 -4.78
C GLU A 85 -11.50 -8.57 -3.77
N THR A 86 -10.85 -8.88 -2.64
CA THR A 86 -10.51 -7.85 -1.62
C THR A 86 -9.51 -6.84 -2.15
N LEU A 87 -8.59 -7.25 -3.04
CA LEU A 87 -7.67 -6.33 -3.71
C LEU A 87 -8.42 -5.34 -4.60
N LEU A 88 -9.40 -5.82 -5.38
CA LEU A 88 -10.25 -4.98 -6.22
C LEU A 88 -11.15 -4.07 -5.38
N ALA A 89 -11.76 -4.62 -4.33
CA ALA A 89 -12.59 -3.88 -3.38
C ALA A 89 -11.82 -2.70 -2.74
N ASN A 90 -10.54 -2.85 -2.44
CA ASN A 90 -9.71 -1.76 -1.93
C ASN A 90 -9.62 -0.56 -2.90
N ARG A 91 -9.73 -0.78 -4.21
CA ARG A 91 -9.81 0.33 -5.19
C ARG A 91 -11.22 0.89 -5.30
N ASP A 92 -12.18 0.00 -5.43
CA ASP A 92 -13.59 0.37 -5.67
C ASP A 92 -14.22 1.03 -4.46
N GLY A 93 -13.79 0.69 -3.25
CA GLY A 93 -14.28 1.28 -2.00
C GLY A 93 -14.17 2.79 -1.95
N PHE A 94 -13.16 3.40 -2.58
CA PHE A 94 -13.06 4.86 -2.66
C PHE A 94 -14.20 5.50 -3.47
N ASN A 95 -14.83 4.79 -4.39
CA ASN A 95 -15.95 5.29 -5.19
C ASN A 95 -17.24 5.43 -4.36
N ARG A 96 -17.29 4.80 -3.18
CA ARG A 96 -18.42 4.92 -2.24
C ARG A 96 -18.42 6.22 -1.46
N PHE A 97 -17.41 7.06 -1.64
CA PHE A 97 -17.27 8.34 -0.97
C PHE A 97 -17.01 9.44 -2.00
N ARG A 98 -17.74 10.54 -1.91
CA ARG A 98 -17.60 11.73 -2.75
C ARG A 98 -17.10 12.90 -1.94
N ILE A 99 -16.23 13.72 -2.54
CA ILE A 99 -15.71 14.93 -1.90
C ILE A 99 -16.71 16.07 -2.09
N ARG A 100 -17.07 16.71 -1.00
CA ARG A 100 -17.92 17.91 -0.96
C ARG A 100 -17.03 19.14 -0.97
N ALA A 101 -16.91 19.79 -2.12
CA ALA A 101 -16.02 20.93 -2.27
C ALA A 101 -16.69 22.24 -1.83
N ARG A 102 -16.02 23.01 -0.95
CA ARG A 102 -16.42 24.35 -0.55
C ARG A 102 -15.74 25.38 -1.45
N ARG A 103 -16.35 26.55 -1.61
CA ARG A 103 -15.87 27.62 -2.49
C ARG A 103 -15.63 28.91 -1.70
N MET A 104 -14.97 29.88 -2.31
CA MET A 104 -14.66 31.21 -1.75
C MET A 104 -13.73 31.14 -0.51
N VAL A 105 -12.78 30.21 -0.52
CA VAL A 105 -11.74 30.05 0.50
C VAL A 105 -10.41 30.51 -0.10
N ASP A 106 -9.62 31.28 0.67
CA ASP A 106 -8.25 31.65 0.28
C ASP A 106 -7.31 30.45 0.44
N ILE A 107 -6.88 29.88 -0.68
CA ILE A 107 -6.07 28.67 -0.74
C ILE A 107 -4.57 28.91 -0.96
N ARG A 108 -4.11 30.15 -0.95
CA ARG A 108 -2.70 30.51 -1.25
C ARG A 108 -1.70 29.82 -0.36
N ASN A 109 -2.03 29.63 0.93
CA ASN A 109 -1.16 29.08 1.96
C ASN A 109 -1.58 27.67 2.40
N THR A 110 -1.85 26.77 1.44
CA THR A 110 -2.20 25.38 1.75
C THR A 110 -1.00 24.62 2.32
N ASN A 111 -1.17 24.06 3.53
CA ASN A 111 -0.18 23.27 4.25
C ASN A 111 -0.63 21.79 4.34
N THR A 112 0.26 20.86 3.97
CA THR A 112 0.01 19.41 4.02
C THR A 112 0.60 18.72 5.24
N SER A 113 1.26 19.45 6.15
CA SER A 113 1.89 18.86 7.33
C SER A 113 0.86 18.32 8.32
N THR A 114 1.25 17.31 9.08
CA THR A 114 0.49 16.70 10.17
C THR A 114 1.43 16.32 11.31
N SER A 115 0.93 15.70 12.36
CA SER A 115 1.74 15.19 13.47
C SER A 115 1.27 13.79 13.87
N ILE A 116 2.19 12.85 14.00
CA ILE A 116 1.91 11.50 14.49
C ILE A 116 2.78 11.23 15.72
N PHE A 117 2.15 10.86 16.82
CA PHE A 117 2.82 10.70 18.13
C PHE A 117 3.57 11.95 18.62
N GLY A 118 3.10 13.15 18.26
CA GLY A 118 3.78 14.41 18.57
C GLY A 118 4.99 14.72 17.70
N VAL A 119 5.32 13.86 16.72
CA VAL A 119 6.40 14.08 15.75
C VAL A 119 5.83 14.75 14.50
N PRO A 120 6.37 15.91 14.06
CA PRO A 120 5.93 16.56 12.83
C PRO A 120 6.23 15.70 11.60
N TRP A 121 5.26 15.62 10.67
CA TRP A 121 5.38 15.05 9.35
C TRP A 121 5.07 16.10 8.29
N ASP A 122 5.89 16.22 7.25
CA ASP A 122 5.69 17.21 6.18
C ASP A 122 4.42 16.98 5.36
N ASN A 123 3.90 15.74 5.43
CA ASN A 123 2.68 15.32 4.74
C ASN A 123 2.17 14.00 5.36
N PRO A 124 0.86 13.67 5.22
CA PRO A 124 0.27 12.48 5.84
C PRO A 124 0.51 11.19 5.05
N ILE A 125 1.67 11.06 4.37
CA ILE A 125 1.96 9.90 3.50
C ILE A 125 3.20 9.18 4.02
N ALA A 126 3.06 7.89 4.36
CA ALA A 126 4.16 7.00 4.68
C ALA A 126 4.30 5.89 3.63
N LEU A 127 5.50 5.32 3.51
CA LEU A 127 5.72 4.11 2.75
C LEU A 127 5.32 2.90 3.61
N ALA A 128 4.34 2.12 3.12
CA ALA A 128 3.92 0.88 3.76
C ALA A 128 5.06 -0.16 3.78
N PRO A 129 5.08 -1.07 4.76
CA PRO A 129 6.11 -2.10 4.82
C PRO A 129 5.93 -3.13 3.71
N VAL A 130 6.84 -3.11 2.73
CA VAL A 130 6.94 -4.11 1.66
C VAL A 130 8.30 -4.78 1.76
N GLY A 131 8.30 -6.09 1.97
CA GLY A 131 9.53 -6.86 2.16
C GLY A 131 10.18 -7.29 0.85
N GLY A 132 11.51 -7.54 0.93
CA GLY A 132 12.30 -8.10 -0.15
C GLY A 132 12.32 -7.19 -1.38
N GLN A 133 12.56 -5.91 -1.21
CA GLN A 133 12.55 -4.96 -2.32
C GLN A 133 13.75 -5.16 -3.29
N GLY A 134 14.77 -5.91 -2.88
CA GLY A 134 15.85 -6.36 -3.77
C GLY A 134 15.37 -7.12 -5.01
N LYS A 135 14.19 -7.74 -4.96
CA LYS A 135 13.57 -8.39 -6.12
C LYS A 135 13.02 -7.40 -7.16
N TYR A 136 12.83 -6.14 -6.79
CA TYR A 136 12.31 -5.09 -7.69
C TYR A 136 13.43 -4.18 -8.21
N HIS A 137 14.47 -3.98 -7.39
CA HIS A 137 15.64 -3.17 -7.75
C HIS A 137 16.82 -3.59 -6.88
N SER A 138 18.03 -3.61 -7.42
CA SER A 138 19.24 -4.09 -6.71
C SER A 138 19.51 -3.36 -5.39
N GLU A 139 19.23 -2.06 -5.30
CA GLU A 139 19.36 -1.29 -4.07
C GLU A 139 18.17 -1.44 -3.10
N GLY A 140 17.07 -2.08 -3.51
CA GLY A 140 15.93 -2.43 -2.67
C GLY A 140 15.41 -1.29 -1.78
N GLU A 141 15.32 -1.57 -0.48
CA GLU A 141 14.80 -0.66 0.54
C GLU A 141 15.64 0.62 0.71
N VAL A 142 16.93 0.57 0.38
CA VAL A 142 17.83 1.75 0.40
C VAL A 142 17.42 2.77 -0.67
N ALA A 143 17.11 2.32 -1.89
CA ALA A 143 16.59 3.20 -2.94
C ALA A 143 15.23 3.83 -2.54
N SER A 144 14.35 3.03 -1.94
CA SER A 144 13.07 3.53 -1.42
C SER A 144 13.26 4.54 -0.29
N ALA A 145 14.25 4.32 0.59
CA ALA A 145 14.57 5.22 1.69
C ALA A 145 15.08 6.59 1.19
N ARG A 146 15.97 6.60 0.19
CA ARG A 146 16.43 7.84 -0.44
C ARG A 146 15.26 8.59 -1.10
N GLY A 147 14.38 7.86 -1.81
CA GLY A 147 13.17 8.45 -2.41
C GLY A 147 12.22 9.03 -1.37
N ALA A 148 12.04 8.35 -0.24
CA ALA A 148 11.24 8.86 0.89
C ALA A 148 11.83 10.13 1.51
N ARG A 149 13.17 10.19 1.63
CA ARG A 149 13.90 11.32 2.19
C ARG A 149 13.62 12.64 1.45
N VAL A 150 13.59 12.60 0.12
CA VAL A 150 13.42 13.81 -0.72
C VAL A 150 12.12 14.55 -0.39
N GLY A 151 11.05 13.83 -0.10
CA GLY A 151 9.75 14.42 0.22
C GLY A 151 9.40 14.46 1.71
N GLY A 152 10.35 14.12 2.61
CA GLY A 152 10.10 14.07 4.07
C GLY A 152 9.15 12.94 4.50
N HIS A 153 9.01 11.88 3.68
CA HIS A 153 8.08 10.79 3.96
C HIS A 153 8.63 9.80 5.00
N THR A 154 7.79 9.36 5.92
CA THR A 154 8.12 8.25 6.82
C THR A 154 8.13 6.92 6.06
N GLN A 155 9.12 6.06 6.34
CA GLN A 155 9.17 4.71 5.83
C GLN A 155 8.96 3.70 6.95
N ILE A 156 8.11 2.70 6.72
CA ILE A 156 7.95 1.55 7.60
C ILE A 156 8.74 0.39 6.97
N LEU A 157 9.81 -0.04 7.62
CA LEU A 157 10.67 -1.11 7.13
C LEU A 157 10.12 -2.48 7.54
N SER A 158 10.03 -3.40 6.58
CA SER A 158 9.54 -4.76 6.86
C SER A 158 10.61 -5.64 7.51
N THR A 159 10.21 -6.55 8.41
CA THR A 159 11.05 -7.67 8.89
C THR A 159 11.68 -8.46 7.74
N GLN A 160 10.99 -8.52 6.59
CA GLN A 160 11.44 -9.26 5.40
C GLN A 160 12.26 -8.37 4.44
N THR A 161 12.94 -7.37 4.98
CA THR A 161 13.81 -6.48 4.17
C THR A 161 14.96 -7.24 3.53
N SER A 162 15.41 -6.77 2.36
CA SER A 162 16.63 -7.23 1.67
C SER A 162 17.88 -6.45 2.09
N GLN A 163 17.71 -5.37 2.85
CA GLN A 163 18.78 -4.49 3.33
C GLN A 163 18.77 -4.41 4.85
N THR A 164 19.90 -4.07 5.48
CA THR A 164 19.94 -3.89 6.92
C THR A 164 19.16 -2.66 7.36
N ILE A 165 18.59 -2.68 8.55
CA ILE A 165 17.83 -1.54 9.11
C ILE A 165 18.73 -0.31 9.26
N GLU A 166 20.00 -0.53 9.59
CA GLU A 166 21.02 0.51 9.74
C GLU A 166 21.29 1.23 8.40
N ALA A 167 21.45 0.46 7.31
CA ALA A 167 21.66 1.00 5.96
C ALA A 167 20.43 1.78 5.47
N VAL A 168 19.23 1.27 5.74
CA VAL A 168 17.96 1.94 5.36
C VAL A 168 17.77 3.22 6.14
N THR A 169 18.01 3.22 7.46
CA THR A 169 17.93 4.40 8.32
C THR A 169 18.93 5.48 7.88
N ALA A 170 20.19 5.08 7.61
CA ALA A 170 21.20 6.00 7.08
C ALA A 170 20.80 6.60 5.73
N ALA A 171 20.28 5.79 4.81
CA ALA A 171 19.83 6.25 3.49
C ALA A 171 18.64 7.23 3.58
N ARG A 172 17.69 6.97 4.48
CA ARG A 172 16.57 7.87 4.74
C ARG A 172 17.03 9.19 5.41
N GLY A 173 18.10 9.15 6.20
CA GLY A 173 18.63 10.30 6.97
C GLY A 173 17.77 10.68 8.19
N ALA A 174 16.89 9.78 8.62
CA ALA A 174 16.08 9.89 9.84
C ALA A 174 15.55 8.49 10.21
N PRO A 175 15.12 8.26 11.46
CA PRO A 175 14.60 6.97 11.91
C PRO A 175 13.45 6.47 11.05
N VAL A 176 13.46 5.17 10.75
CA VAL A 176 12.34 4.45 10.13
C VAL A 176 11.47 3.80 11.21
N TRP A 177 10.21 3.51 10.89
CA TRP A 177 9.43 2.60 11.72
C TRP A 177 9.78 1.18 11.33
N PHE A 178 9.72 0.25 12.28
CA PHE A 178 9.97 -1.16 12.03
C PHE A 178 8.67 -1.95 12.01
N GLN A 179 8.39 -2.75 10.96
CA GLN A 179 7.27 -3.68 10.92
C GLN A 179 7.75 -5.07 11.32
N LEU A 180 7.12 -5.62 12.37
CA LEU A 180 7.40 -6.95 12.92
C LEU A 180 6.39 -7.99 12.43
N TYR A 181 6.91 -9.09 11.87
CA TYR A 181 6.22 -10.38 11.88
C TYR A 181 6.64 -11.13 13.12
N PRO A 182 5.71 -11.52 14.02
CA PRO A 182 6.07 -11.94 15.39
C PRO A 182 6.76 -13.30 15.48
N SER A 183 6.85 -14.10 14.39
CA SER A 183 7.37 -15.46 14.42
C SER A 183 6.60 -16.39 15.39
N ASN A 184 6.92 -17.67 15.40
CA ASN A 184 6.35 -18.65 16.30
C ASN A 184 7.09 -18.75 17.66
N HIS A 185 8.24 -18.07 17.79
CA HIS A 185 9.03 -18.04 19.02
C HIS A 185 9.29 -16.61 19.51
N TRP A 186 9.09 -16.42 20.82
CA TRP A 186 9.26 -15.12 21.45
C TRP A 186 10.67 -14.55 21.31
N HIS A 187 11.71 -15.36 21.57
CA HIS A 187 13.11 -14.89 21.53
C HIS A 187 13.47 -14.29 20.16
N ILE A 188 12.91 -14.82 19.07
CA ILE A 188 13.08 -14.28 17.72
C ILE A 188 12.41 -12.91 17.60
N ALA A 189 11.15 -12.80 18.01
CA ALA A 189 10.43 -11.52 17.98
C ALA A 189 11.12 -10.46 18.87
N GLU A 190 11.57 -10.85 20.03
CA GLU A 190 12.32 -10.00 20.95
C GLU A 190 13.66 -9.55 20.36
N GLY A 191 14.43 -10.47 19.78
CA GLY A 191 15.71 -10.15 19.15
C GLY A 191 15.56 -9.15 18.00
N LEU A 192 14.59 -9.37 17.11
CA LEU A 192 14.26 -8.45 16.02
C LEU A 192 13.82 -7.07 16.53
N THR A 193 13.01 -7.05 17.59
CA THR A 193 12.53 -5.81 18.22
C THR A 193 13.68 -5.03 18.85
N LYS A 194 14.54 -5.68 19.61
CA LYS A 194 15.74 -5.06 20.22
C LYS A 194 16.68 -4.50 19.16
N ARG A 195 16.92 -5.22 18.06
CA ARG A 195 17.72 -4.72 16.95
C ARG A 195 17.14 -3.45 16.35
N ALA A 196 15.83 -3.42 16.12
CA ALA A 196 15.16 -2.24 15.60
C ALA A 196 15.24 -1.04 16.57
N GLU A 197 15.07 -1.30 17.87
CA GLU A 197 15.21 -0.27 18.91
C GLU A 197 16.64 0.28 18.98
N GLN A 198 17.66 -0.58 18.91
CA GLN A 198 19.08 -0.18 18.85
C GLN A 198 19.41 0.64 17.61
N ALA A 199 18.75 0.36 16.47
CA ALA A 199 18.87 1.17 15.25
C ALA A 199 18.11 2.51 15.33
N GLY A 200 17.49 2.82 16.47
CA GLY A 200 16.80 4.09 16.73
C GLY A 200 15.36 4.15 16.20
N CYS A 201 14.73 3.03 15.90
CA CYS A 201 13.32 3.03 15.49
C CYS A 201 12.42 3.50 16.62
N PRO A 202 11.55 4.49 16.41
CA PRO A 202 10.64 4.98 17.46
C PRO A 202 9.36 4.14 17.58
N VAL A 203 9.05 3.30 16.59
CA VAL A 203 7.78 2.56 16.48
C VAL A 203 8.03 1.15 15.96
N VAL A 204 7.43 0.17 16.60
CA VAL A 204 7.27 -1.19 16.09
C VAL A 204 5.81 -1.42 15.66
N ALA A 205 5.60 -1.70 14.38
CA ALA A 205 4.29 -2.00 13.80
C ALA A 205 4.13 -3.53 13.67
N VAL A 206 3.39 -4.14 14.59
CA VAL A 206 3.15 -5.59 14.61
C VAL A 206 2.08 -5.95 13.58
N THR A 207 2.42 -6.82 12.65
CA THR A 207 1.47 -7.30 11.64
C THR A 207 0.70 -8.51 12.18
N VAL A 208 -0.62 -8.36 12.32
CA VAL A 208 -1.51 -9.37 12.93
C VAL A 208 -2.42 -10.07 11.92
N ASP A 209 -2.43 -9.63 10.68
CA ASP A 209 -3.29 -10.15 9.60
C ASP A 209 -2.66 -11.31 8.78
N ARG A 210 -1.65 -11.98 9.34
CA ARG A 210 -0.87 -13.01 8.66
C ARG A 210 -0.77 -14.34 9.41
N ALA A 211 -1.76 -14.66 10.23
CA ALA A 211 -1.78 -15.89 11.00
C ALA A 211 -2.09 -17.14 10.13
N ALA A 212 -2.90 -16.99 9.07
CA ALA A 212 -3.29 -18.10 8.18
C ALA A 212 -2.46 -18.14 6.89
N PRO A 213 -2.33 -19.33 6.25
CA PRO A 213 -1.82 -19.47 4.89
C PRO A 213 -2.67 -18.66 3.88
N ARG A 214 -2.04 -18.25 2.79
CA ARG A 214 -2.73 -17.52 1.70
C ARG A 214 -2.79 -18.35 0.44
N ASN A 215 -3.93 -18.32 -0.23
CA ASN A 215 -4.06 -18.77 -1.61
C ASN A 215 -3.88 -17.55 -2.53
N MET A 216 -2.83 -17.52 -3.33
CA MET A 216 -2.52 -16.41 -4.24
C MET A 216 -2.52 -16.91 -5.69
N GLU A 217 -3.72 -17.13 -6.25
CA GLU A 217 -3.89 -17.74 -7.56
C GLU A 217 -3.22 -16.96 -8.69
N THR A 218 -3.39 -15.64 -8.70
CA THR A 218 -2.75 -14.77 -9.70
C THR A 218 -1.23 -14.88 -9.64
N PHE A 219 -0.62 -14.89 -8.46
CA PHE A 219 0.81 -15.13 -8.31
C PHE A 219 1.24 -16.49 -8.83
N GLN A 220 0.49 -17.55 -8.50
CA GLN A 220 0.80 -18.91 -8.98
C GLN A 220 0.77 -19.01 -10.51
N ARG A 221 -0.17 -18.31 -11.18
CA ARG A 221 -0.22 -18.25 -12.65
C ARG A 221 1.04 -17.61 -13.23
N TYR A 222 1.54 -16.51 -12.61
CA TYR A 222 2.80 -15.88 -13.02
C TYR A 222 4.00 -16.81 -12.79
N VAL A 223 4.07 -17.51 -11.64
CA VAL A 223 5.14 -18.48 -11.34
C VAL A 223 5.16 -19.61 -12.39
N ARG A 224 3.99 -20.13 -12.80
CA ARG A 224 3.92 -21.18 -13.83
C ARG A 224 4.40 -20.70 -15.21
N SER A 225 4.30 -19.41 -15.50
CA SER A 225 4.76 -18.81 -16.75
C SER A 225 6.22 -18.30 -16.69
N ASP A 226 6.83 -18.33 -15.51
CA ASP A 226 8.19 -17.85 -15.30
C ASP A 226 9.18 -18.98 -15.61
N THR A 227 10.03 -18.77 -16.59
CA THR A 227 11.09 -19.72 -16.99
C THR A 227 12.47 -19.31 -16.45
N THR A 228 12.54 -18.25 -15.64
CA THR A 228 13.79 -17.75 -15.09
C THR A 228 14.23 -18.57 -13.88
N ASP A 229 15.55 -18.78 -13.76
CA ASP A 229 16.12 -19.38 -12.56
C ASP A 229 16.22 -18.33 -11.46
N CYS A 230 15.43 -18.48 -10.39
CA CYS A 230 15.41 -17.59 -9.23
C CYS A 230 15.96 -18.28 -7.97
N THR A 231 16.91 -19.20 -8.11
CA THR A 231 17.51 -19.95 -6.99
C THR A 231 18.18 -19.06 -5.96
N GLN A 232 18.68 -17.89 -6.34
CA GLN A 232 19.23 -16.89 -5.40
C GLN A 232 18.17 -16.31 -4.44
N CYS A 233 16.90 -16.26 -4.85
CA CYS A 233 15.79 -15.76 -4.03
C CYS A 233 14.99 -16.89 -3.37
N HIS A 234 15.01 -18.08 -3.95
CA HIS A 234 14.21 -19.23 -3.56
C HIS A 234 15.06 -20.49 -3.57
N ILE A 235 15.70 -20.82 -2.46
CA ILE A 235 16.43 -22.08 -2.30
C ILE A 235 15.40 -23.20 -2.25
N PRO A 236 15.37 -24.12 -3.24
CA PRO A 236 14.44 -25.26 -3.23
C PRO A 236 14.66 -26.10 -1.97
N ASN A 237 13.57 -26.53 -1.33
CA ASN A 237 13.57 -27.39 -0.15
C ASN A 237 14.34 -26.84 1.09
N ALA A 238 14.72 -25.56 1.11
CA ALA A 238 15.36 -24.97 2.26
C ALA A 238 14.42 -24.93 3.48
N THR A 239 14.98 -25.23 4.65
CA THR A 239 14.30 -25.05 5.93
C THR A 239 13.99 -23.57 6.19
N PRO A 240 13.06 -23.24 7.10
CA PRO A 240 12.84 -21.84 7.50
C PRO A 240 14.11 -21.15 7.97
N GLU A 241 14.94 -21.82 8.76
CA GLU A 241 16.23 -21.30 9.23
C GLU A 241 17.18 -20.97 8.06
N GLU A 242 17.37 -21.90 7.14
CA GLU A 242 18.23 -21.69 5.95
C GLU A 242 17.75 -20.52 5.07
N ARG A 243 16.43 -20.27 5.02
CA ARG A 243 15.85 -19.13 4.27
C ARG A 243 16.05 -17.80 4.97
N LEU A 244 16.28 -17.79 6.28
CA LEU A 244 16.31 -16.57 7.08
C LEU A 244 17.71 -16.15 7.48
N LYS A 245 18.64 -17.09 7.73
CA LYS A 245 19.98 -16.83 8.28
C LYS A 245 20.78 -15.79 7.49
N ASP A 246 20.60 -15.74 6.15
CA ASP A 246 21.32 -14.85 5.26
C ASP A 246 20.53 -13.57 4.93
N ARG A 247 19.37 -13.37 5.57
CA ARG A 247 18.60 -12.15 5.36
C ARG A 247 19.06 -11.03 6.27
N ALA A 248 19.19 -9.83 5.71
CA ALA A 248 19.78 -8.68 6.35
C ALA A 248 19.25 -8.35 7.76
N MET A 249 17.93 -8.51 7.99
CA MET A 249 17.33 -8.23 9.30
C MET A 249 17.48 -9.37 10.30
N TRP A 250 17.84 -10.57 9.83
CA TRP A 250 17.91 -11.81 10.64
C TRP A 250 19.34 -12.18 11.03
N THR A 251 20.35 -11.45 10.55
CA THR A 251 21.74 -11.63 10.94
C THR A 251 21.88 -11.43 12.44
N ASP A 252 22.61 -12.34 13.10
CA ASP A 252 22.85 -12.34 14.55
C ASP A 252 21.57 -12.57 15.43
N ILE A 253 20.46 -12.99 14.83
CA ILE A 253 19.28 -13.43 15.55
C ILE A 253 19.38 -14.95 15.79
N ASP A 254 19.13 -15.40 17.02
CA ASP A 254 18.98 -16.82 17.31
C ASP A 254 17.73 -17.37 16.61
N LEU A 255 17.93 -18.25 15.63
CA LEU A 255 16.86 -18.84 14.82
C LEU A 255 16.45 -20.24 15.32
N THR A 256 16.93 -20.68 16.49
CA THR A 256 16.61 -22.00 17.02
C THR A 256 15.11 -22.23 17.08
N GLY A 257 14.64 -23.29 16.45
CA GLY A 257 13.25 -23.70 16.43
C GLY A 257 12.34 -22.86 15.51
N VAL A 258 12.88 -22.00 14.66
CA VAL A 258 12.05 -21.22 13.73
C VAL A 258 11.33 -22.14 12.74
N GLU A 259 10.00 -22.11 12.76
CA GLU A 259 9.14 -22.83 11.81
C GLU A 259 8.52 -21.88 10.80
N SER A 260 8.23 -20.66 11.24
CA SER A 260 7.59 -19.65 10.42
C SER A 260 7.95 -18.23 10.88
N THR A 261 7.96 -17.29 9.94
CA THR A 261 7.97 -15.85 10.24
C THR A 261 6.61 -15.33 10.69
N GLN A 262 5.60 -16.21 10.74
CA GLN A 262 4.22 -15.89 11.11
C GLN A 262 3.80 -16.80 12.27
N ALA A 263 3.12 -16.22 13.25
CA ALA A 263 2.63 -16.94 14.40
C ALA A 263 1.12 -17.20 14.25
N SER A 264 0.74 -18.46 13.98
CA SER A 264 -0.68 -18.87 13.98
C SER A 264 -1.29 -18.88 15.38
N SER A 265 -0.45 -18.87 16.42
CA SER A 265 -0.83 -18.82 17.85
C SER A 265 -0.80 -17.40 18.44
N LEU A 266 -0.71 -16.37 17.60
CA LEU A 266 -0.64 -14.99 18.07
C LEU A 266 -1.93 -14.58 18.79
N THR A 267 -1.78 -14.11 20.04
CA THR A 267 -2.87 -13.63 20.89
C THR A 267 -2.54 -12.24 21.46
N TRP A 268 -3.47 -11.65 22.18
CA TRP A 268 -3.28 -10.34 22.81
C TRP A 268 -2.19 -10.33 23.89
N ASP A 269 -1.92 -11.48 24.54
CA ASP A 269 -0.84 -11.63 25.54
C ASP A 269 0.53 -11.31 24.92
N PHE A 270 0.70 -11.58 23.62
CA PHE A 270 1.92 -11.18 22.90
C PHE A 270 2.12 -9.67 22.94
N ILE A 271 1.05 -8.89 22.80
CA ILE A 271 1.12 -7.43 22.80
C ILE A 271 1.53 -6.88 24.18
N GLU A 272 0.97 -7.42 25.25
CA GLU A 272 1.36 -7.06 26.63
C GLU A 272 2.85 -7.35 26.87
N ARG A 273 3.29 -8.54 26.46
CA ARG A 273 4.69 -8.95 26.58
C ARG A 273 5.61 -8.06 25.74
N LEU A 274 5.23 -7.73 24.51
CA LEU A 274 6.02 -6.84 23.64
C LEU A 274 6.14 -5.44 24.24
N LYS A 275 5.03 -4.87 24.71
CA LYS A 275 5.03 -3.54 25.35
C LYS A 275 5.92 -3.48 26.60
N SER A 276 6.04 -4.58 27.34
CA SER A 276 6.92 -4.65 28.51
C SER A 276 8.40 -4.83 28.14
N SER A 277 8.72 -5.20 26.88
CA SER A 277 10.08 -5.54 26.45
C SER A 277 10.76 -4.45 25.59
N THR A 278 10.05 -3.37 25.22
CA THR A 278 10.58 -2.29 24.39
C THR A 278 10.07 -0.91 24.83
N SER A 279 10.86 0.12 24.61
CA SER A 279 10.47 1.52 24.76
C SER A 279 9.82 2.13 23.52
N MET A 280 9.86 1.41 22.39
CA MET A 280 9.19 1.83 21.15
C MET A 280 7.67 1.89 21.33
N ARG A 281 7.01 2.79 20.59
CA ARG A 281 5.56 2.76 20.43
C ARG A 281 5.14 1.47 19.73
N VAL A 282 4.12 0.78 20.25
CA VAL A 282 3.57 -0.45 19.65
C VAL A 282 2.31 -0.12 18.85
N VAL A 283 2.36 -0.31 17.55
CA VAL A 283 1.26 -0.10 16.62
C VAL A 283 0.80 -1.45 16.08
N LEU A 284 -0.52 -1.70 15.96
CA LEU A 284 -1.03 -2.91 15.32
C LEU A 284 -1.43 -2.64 13.88
N LYS A 285 -0.89 -3.45 12.96
CA LYS A 285 -1.22 -3.41 11.53
C LYS A 285 -2.03 -4.65 11.14
N GLY A 286 -3.21 -4.42 10.56
CA GLY A 286 -4.12 -5.51 10.15
C GLY A 286 -5.46 -5.49 10.90
N ILE A 287 -5.81 -4.38 11.52
CA ILE A 287 -7.08 -4.19 12.21
C ILE A 287 -8.12 -3.69 11.21
N VAL A 288 -9.26 -4.39 11.13
CA VAL A 288 -10.35 -4.08 10.18
C VAL A 288 -11.75 -4.10 10.81
N THR A 289 -11.84 -4.27 12.15
CA THR A 289 -13.10 -4.34 12.89
C THR A 289 -13.11 -3.39 14.09
N ALA A 290 -14.30 -2.93 14.47
CA ALA A 290 -14.52 -2.11 15.66
C ALA A 290 -14.16 -2.86 16.96
N GLU A 291 -14.42 -4.16 16.98
CA GLU A 291 -14.13 -5.04 18.13
C GLU A 291 -12.63 -5.06 18.44
N ASP A 292 -11.81 -5.31 17.42
CA ASP A 292 -10.35 -5.34 17.59
C ASP A 292 -9.79 -3.95 17.89
N ALA A 293 -10.37 -2.89 17.33
CA ALA A 293 -9.98 -1.52 17.66
C ALA A 293 -10.19 -1.19 19.14
N ARG A 294 -11.30 -1.65 19.75
CA ARG A 294 -11.53 -1.54 21.20
C ARG A 294 -10.55 -2.36 22.02
N LEU A 295 -10.18 -3.54 21.54
CA LEU A 295 -9.15 -4.35 22.19
C LEU A 295 -7.77 -3.68 22.11
N CYS A 296 -7.43 -3.00 21.00
CA CYS A 296 -6.21 -2.19 20.93
C CYS A 296 -6.14 -1.18 22.08
N LEU A 297 -7.21 -0.45 22.35
CA LEU A 297 -7.26 0.49 23.49
C LEU A 297 -7.11 -0.23 24.84
N ARG A 298 -7.81 -1.34 25.03
CA ARG A 298 -7.76 -2.13 26.26
C ARG A 298 -6.36 -2.66 26.58
N TYR A 299 -5.63 -3.10 25.56
CA TYR A 299 -4.25 -3.61 25.70
C TYR A 299 -3.18 -2.50 25.57
N GLY A 300 -3.60 -1.23 25.59
CA GLY A 300 -2.72 -0.08 25.62
C GLY A 300 -1.86 0.06 24.35
N VAL A 301 -2.34 -0.41 23.20
CA VAL A 301 -1.69 -0.20 21.89
C VAL A 301 -1.61 1.28 21.60
N ASP A 302 -0.46 1.74 21.07
CA ASP A 302 -0.21 3.16 20.86
C ASP A 302 -0.80 3.72 19.54
N GLY A 303 -1.15 2.85 18.58
CA GLY A 303 -1.76 3.25 17.30
C GLY A 303 -2.22 2.07 16.46
N ILE A 304 -3.01 2.33 15.43
CA ILE A 304 -3.57 1.32 14.52
C ILE A 304 -3.20 1.65 13.08
N VAL A 305 -2.86 0.64 12.29
CA VAL A 305 -2.90 0.71 10.83
C VAL A 305 -4.08 -0.15 10.35
N VAL A 306 -5.14 0.49 9.89
CA VAL A 306 -6.28 -0.17 9.24
C VAL A 306 -5.80 -0.79 7.94
N SER A 307 -5.81 -2.12 7.87
CA SER A 307 -5.14 -2.84 6.79
C SER A 307 -5.74 -4.23 6.60
N ASN A 308 -5.89 -4.64 5.36
CA ASN A 308 -6.11 -6.02 4.93
C ASN A 308 -4.93 -6.53 4.09
N HIS A 309 -3.71 -6.03 4.41
CA HIS A 309 -2.48 -6.35 3.68
C HIS A 309 -2.52 -6.01 2.19
N GLY A 310 -3.32 -5.02 1.81
CA GLY A 310 -3.58 -4.67 0.42
C GLY A 310 -4.37 -5.73 -0.36
N GLY A 311 -5.34 -6.39 0.31
CA GLY A 311 -6.16 -7.48 -0.23
C GLY A 311 -5.42 -8.81 -0.31
N ARG A 312 -4.45 -9.06 0.60
CA ARG A 312 -3.56 -10.24 0.56
C ARG A 312 -3.64 -11.10 1.82
N SER A 313 -4.43 -10.71 2.82
CA SER A 313 -4.60 -11.45 4.07
C SER A 313 -5.90 -12.23 4.14
N GLU A 314 -6.89 -11.78 3.44
CA GLU A 314 -8.26 -12.29 3.50
C GLU A 314 -9.02 -12.13 2.18
N ALA A 315 -10.09 -12.90 2.00
CA ALA A 315 -10.99 -12.86 0.84
C ALA A 315 -12.40 -12.32 1.22
N SER A 316 -12.45 -11.32 2.12
CA SER A 316 -13.73 -10.79 2.62
C SER A 316 -14.49 -9.93 1.60
N GLY A 317 -13.81 -9.45 0.56
CA GLY A 317 -14.37 -8.48 -0.39
C GLY A 317 -14.62 -7.10 0.24
N ARG A 318 -14.16 -6.84 1.48
CA ARG A 318 -14.33 -5.57 2.19
C ARG A 318 -13.08 -4.69 2.06
N SER A 319 -13.24 -3.45 1.64
CA SER A 319 -12.15 -2.49 1.55
C SER A 319 -11.77 -1.88 2.91
N THR A 320 -10.51 -1.49 3.06
CA THR A 320 -10.03 -0.82 4.27
C THR A 320 -10.67 0.56 4.46
N ILE A 321 -10.97 1.29 3.36
CA ILE A 321 -11.63 2.60 3.45
C ILE A 321 -13.07 2.47 3.97
N GLU A 322 -13.76 1.34 3.73
CA GLU A 322 -15.09 1.07 4.27
C GLU A 322 -15.04 0.62 5.74
N SER A 323 -13.93 0.00 6.18
CA SER A 323 -13.70 -0.38 7.57
C SER A 323 -13.29 0.82 8.45
N LEU A 324 -12.67 1.84 7.85
CA LEU A 324 -12.09 2.97 8.58
C LEU A 324 -13.08 3.70 9.52
N PRO A 325 -14.31 4.05 9.12
CA PRO A 325 -15.21 4.83 9.97
C PRO A 325 -15.56 4.15 11.29
N GLU A 326 -15.79 2.83 11.31
CA GLU A 326 -16.13 2.11 12.55
C GLU A 326 -14.94 2.02 13.50
N ILE A 327 -13.69 1.90 12.94
CA ILE A 327 -12.46 1.86 13.72
C ILE A 327 -12.21 3.23 14.35
N VAL A 328 -12.29 4.30 13.57
CA VAL A 328 -12.13 5.68 14.06
C VAL A 328 -13.15 6.00 15.16
N ALA A 329 -14.41 5.62 14.97
CA ALA A 329 -15.46 5.80 15.98
C ALA A 329 -15.15 5.02 17.27
N SER A 330 -14.61 3.79 17.16
CA SER A 330 -14.27 2.96 18.31
C SER A 330 -13.05 3.45 19.07
N VAL A 331 -12.09 4.07 18.37
CA VAL A 331 -10.86 4.64 18.96
C VAL A 331 -11.14 5.98 19.63
N GLY A 332 -12.10 6.77 19.09
CA GLY A 332 -12.52 8.05 19.67
C GLY A 332 -11.39 9.07 19.84
N GLY A 333 -10.39 9.07 18.97
CA GLY A 333 -9.25 10.00 19.00
C GLY A 333 -8.21 9.72 20.09
N GLN A 334 -8.29 8.60 20.81
CA GLN A 334 -7.36 8.28 21.91
C GLN A 334 -5.98 7.86 21.41
N ILE A 335 -5.90 7.24 20.22
CA ILE A 335 -4.66 6.82 19.56
C ILE A 335 -4.75 7.13 18.08
N PRO A 336 -3.62 7.39 17.38
CA PRO A 336 -3.64 7.64 15.95
C PRO A 336 -4.05 6.41 15.14
N VAL A 337 -4.81 6.67 14.06
CA VAL A 337 -5.31 5.68 13.11
C VAL A 337 -4.70 5.96 11.74
N LEU A 338 -3.80 5.10 11.29
CA LEU A 338 -3.29 5.09 9.93
C LEU A 338 -4.09 4.09 9.08
N ILE A 339 -3.98 4.19 7.77
CA ILE A 339 -4.66 3.27 6.85
C ILE A 339 -3.81 2.93 5.63
N ASP A 340 -3.87 1.69 5.15
CA ASP A 340 -3.38 1.28 3.83
C ASP A 340 -4.48 0.59 3.02
N GLY A 341 -4.17 0.22 1.77
CA GLY A 341 -5.09 -0.49 0.88
C GLY A 341 -5.70 0.41 -0.21
N GLY A 342 -5.33 0.15 -1.46
CA GLY A 342 -5.97 0.73 -2.63
C GLY A 342 -5.55 2.13 -3.05
N PHE A 343 -4.80 2.89 -2.28
CA PHE A 343 -4.41 4.28 -2.58
C PHE A 343 -3.66 4.42 -3.91
N ARG A 344 -4.14 5.32 -4.80
CA ARG A 344 -3.54 5.63 -6.10
C ARG A 344 -3.62 7.12 -6.45
N ARG A 345 -4.45 7.91 -5.78
CA ARG A 345 -4.72 9.34 -6.11
C ARG A 345 -4.64 10.18 -4.83
N GLY A 346 -4.35 11.47 -4.99
CA GLY A 346 -4.45 12.43 -3.89
C GLY A 346 -5.86 12.54 -3.31
N SER A 347 -6.89 12.32 -4.13
CA SER A 347 -8.30 12.25 -3.67
C SER A 347 -8.57 11.05 -2.75
N ASP A 348 -7.87 9.92 -2.93
CA ASP A 348 -8.00 8.77 -2.02
C ASP A 348 -7.46 9.13 -0.63
N ILE A 349 -6.33 9.86 -0.60
CA ILE A 349 -5.71 10.36 0.64
C ILE A 349 -6.68 11.32 1.35
N PHE A 350 -7.21 12.29 0.63
CA PHE A 350 -8.18 13.25 1.19
C PHE A 350 -9.40 12.55 1.78
N LYS A 351 -9.95 11.55 1.10
CA LYS A 351 -11.10 10.76 1.58
C LYS A 351 -10.79 10.04 2.88
N ALA A 352 -9.62 9.41 2.99
CA ALA A 352 -9.22 8.71 4.20
C ALA A 352 -9.07 9.67 5.40
N LEU A 353 -8.41 10.81 5.20
CA LEU A 353 -8.28 11.82 6.25
C LEU A 353 -9.65 12.41 6.65
N ALA A 354 -10.53 12.66 5.67
CA ALA A 354 -11.88 13.14 5.96
C ALA A 354 -12.74 12.13 6.72
N LEU A 355 -12.46 10.84 6.60
CA LEU A 355 -13.08 9.76 7.38
C LEU A 355 -12.41 9.51 8.74
N GLY A 356 -11.38 10.31 9.08
CA GLY A 356 -10.75 10.32 10.38
C GLY A 356 -9.44 9.55 10.50
N ALA A 357 -8.79 9.18 9.39
CA ALA A 357 -7.40 8.72 9.45
C ALA A 357 -6.44 9.89 9.69
N ASP A 358 -5.38 9.65 10.47
CA ASP A 358 -4.32 10.64 10.72
C ASP A 358 -3.25 10.65 9.63
N ALA A 359 -3.02 9.49 8.99
CA ALA A 359 -2.09 9.33 7.87
C ALA A 359 -2.44 8.10 7.01
N VAL A 360 -1.82 8.02 5.83
CA VAL A 360 -1.98 6.91 4.89
C VAL A 360 -0.66 6.24 4.60
N CYS A 361 -0.69 4.91 4.37
CA CYS A 361 0.49 4.14 4.00
C CYS A 361 0.36 3.66 2.53
N ILE A 362 1.36 3.97 1.71
CA ILE A 362 1.37 3.66 0.28
C ILE A 362 2.24 2.42 0.05
N GLY A 363 1.70 1.39 -0.59
CA GLY A 363 2.40 0.13 -0.91
C GLY A 363 2.74 0.01 -2.41
N ARG A 364 1.89 -0.66 -3.18
CA ARG A 364 2.12 -0.96 -4.60
C ARG A 364 2.58 0.23 -5.46
N PRO A 365 2.07 1.46 -5.32
CA PRO A 365 2.51 2.57 -6.16
C PRO A 365 4.02 2.81 -6.12
N TYR A 366 4.60 2.91 -4.91
CA TYR A 366 6.03 3.14 -4.80
C TYR A 366 6.87 1.91 -5.21
N VAL A 367 6.34 0.69 -5.02
CA VAL A 367 7.00 -0.55 -5.49
C VAL A 367 7.05 -0.62 -7.01
N PHE A 368 5.99 -0.19 -7.71
CA PHE A 368 6.03 -0.06 -9.17
C PHE A 368 7.01 1.04 -9.59
N GLY A 369 7.06 2.16 -8.88
CA GLY A 369 8.07 3.20 -9.10
C GLY A 369 9.48 2.64 -8.96
N LEU A 370 9.74 1.90 -7.87
CA LEU A 370 11.03 1.24 -7.62
C LEU A 370 11.40 0.26 -8.74
N GLY A 371 10.48 -0.63 -9.13
CA GLY A 371 10.70 -1.60 -10.19
C GLY A 371 10.82 -0.99 -11.58
N ALA A 372 10.22 0.19 -11.79
CA ALA A 372 10.31 0.91 -13.05
C ALA A 372 11.62 1.72 -13.19
N PHE A 373 11.98 2.52 -12.18
CA PHE A 373 13.06 3.51 -12.30
C PHE A 373 13.89 3.66 -11.00
N GLY A 374 13.90 2.67 -10.14
CA GLY A 374 14.67 2.72 -8.89
C GLY A 374 14.24 3.89 -7.99
N GLN A 375 15.23 4.56 -7.37
CA GLN A 375 15.00 5.73 -6.50
C GLN A 375 14.16 6.81 -7.19
N ALA A 376 14.49 7.19 -8.43
CA ALA A 376 13.76 8.24 -9.17
C ALA A 376 12.27 7.90 -9.35
N GLY A 377 11.95 6.62 -9.56
CA GLY A 377 10.55 6.17 -9.64
C GLY A 377 9.81 6.33 -8.31
N VAL A 378 10.46 6.00 -7.18
CA VAL A 378 9.87 6.20 -5.84
C VAL A 378 9.64 7.68 -5.55
N GLU A 379 10.63 8.53 -5.80
CA GLU A 379 10.52 9.98 -5.63
C GLU A 379 9.36 10.57 -6.42
N LYS A 380 9.25 10.18 -7.70
CA LYS A 380 8.19 10.71 -8.58
C LYS A 380 6.81 10.25 -8.14
N VAL A 381 6.64 8.99 -7.75
CA VAL A 381 5.35 8.47 -7.19
C VAL A 381 4.92 9.28 -5.98
N LEU A 382 5.82 9.50 -5.03
CA LEU A 382 5.52 10.25 -3.81
C LEU A 382 5.24 11.73 -4.10
N SER A 383 6.00 12.34 -5.01
CA SER A 383 5.80 13.71 -5.47
C SER A 383 4.43 13.90 -6.14
N ILE A 384 4.02 12.97 -7.03
CA ILE A 384 2.71 12.98 -7.68
C ILE A 384 1.59 12.93 -6.63
N LEU A 385 1.64 11.96 -5.71
CA LEU A 385 0.60 11.78 -4.69
C LEU A 385 0.48 13.01 -3.77
N ARG A 386 1.63 13.59 -3.36
CA ARG A 386 1.66 14.81 -2.56
C ARG A 386 1.09 16.02 -3.31
N ALA A 387 1.46 16.19 -4.57
CA ALA A 387 0.95 17.28 -5.42
C ALA A 387 -0.55 17.14 -5.67
N GLU A 388 -1.03 15.94 -5.98
CA GLU A 388 -2.45 15.66 -6.13
C GLU A 388 -3.23 15.91 -4.83
N PHE A 389 -2.70 15.45 -3.68
CA PHE A 389 -3.35 15.66 -2.38
C PHE A 389 -3.47 17.17 -2.08
N ARG A 390 -2.39 17.95 -2.24
CA ARG A 390 -2.43 19.39 -2.06
C ARG A 390 -3.47 20.04 -2.98
N ARG A 391 -3.53 19.64 -4.25
CA ARG A 391 -4.52 20.16 -5.21
C ARG A 391 -5.95 19.85 -4.78
N VAL A 392 -6.22 18.63 -4.33
CA VAL A 392 -7.55 18.23 -3.83
C VAL A 392 -7.93 19.03 -2.59
N MET A 393 -7.01 19.31 -1.67
CA MET A 393 -7.26 20.22 -0.55
C MET A 393 -7.69 21.60 -1.04
N GLN A 394 -6.97 22.18 -2.01
CA GLN A 394 -7.29 23.48 -2.59
C GLN A 394 -8.66 23.47 -3.29
N GLU A 395 -8.95 22.44 -4.09
CA GLU A 395 -10.22 22.26 -4.77
C GLU A 395 -11.38 22.09 -3.79
N ALA A 396 -11.14 21.46 -2.65
CA ALA A 396 -12.13 21.28 -1.57
C ALA A 396 -12.30 22.54 -0.69
N GLY A 397 -11.43 23.56 -0.84
CA GLY A 397 -11.43 24.75 0.02
C GLY A 397 -10.90 24.46 1.42
N VAL A 398 -9.81 23.68 1.52
CA VAL A 398 -9.13 23.31 2.76
C VAL A 398 -7.67 23.74 2.68
N VAL A 399 -7.16 24.40 3.72
CA VAL A 399 -5.80 24.95 3.73
C VAL A 399 -4.84 24.27 4.71
N SER A 400 -5.36 23.41 5.60
CA SER A 400 -4.54 22.58 6.50
C SER A 400 -5.17 21.21 6.72
N VAL A 401 -4.35 20.20 7.08
CA VAL A 401 -4.79 18.82 7.25
C VAL A 401 -5.81 18.68 8.39
N ASP A 402 -5.64 19.40 9.47
CA ASP A 402 -6.52 19.42 10.65
C ASP A 402 -7.95 19.93 10.34
N GLN A 403 -8.13 20.67 9.24
CA GLN A 403 -9.46 21.11 8.80
C GLN A 403 -10.22 20.02 8.04
N ILE A 404 -9.54 18.97 7.58
CA ILE A 404 -10.17 17.87 6.85
C ILE A 404 -11.00 17.03 7.82
N ASN A 405 -12.30 16.92 7.58
CA ASN A 405 -13.23 16.16 8.43
C ASN A 405 -14.43 15.63 7.64
N THR A 406 -15.34 14.94 8.29
CA THR A 406 -16.49 14.28 7.67
C THR A 406 -17.45 15.22 6.93
N ASN A 407 -17.43 16.54 7.19
CA ASN A 407 -18.25 17.51 6.44
C ASN A 407 -17.80 17.66 4.97
N TYR A 408 -16.58 17.22 4.64
CA TYR A 408 -16.05 17.22 3.27
C TYR A 408 -16.32 15.94 2.51
N ILE A 409 -17.04 14.99 3.10
CA ILE A 409 -17.35 13.68 2.49
C ILE A 409 -18.87 13.44 2.53
N GLU A 410 -19.40 12.86 1.48
CA GLU A 410 -20.69 12.20 1.46
C GLU A 410 -20.57 10.77 0.97
N ARG A 411 -21.41 9.88 1.46
CA ARG A 411 -21.49 8.52 0.94
C ARG A 411 -22.21 8.53 -0.40
N ALA A 412 -21.64 7.83 -1.40
CA ALA A 412 -22.16 7.77 -2.78
C ALA A 412 -23.40 6.86 -2.88
#